data_6f39ae9a5c97a142132327ef56701221
#
_entry.id   6f39ae9a5c97a142132327ef56701221
#
_cell.length_a   1.000
_cell.length_b   1.000
_cell.length_c   1.000
_cell.angle_alpha   90.00
_cell.angle_beta   90.00
_cell.angle_gamma   90.00
#
_symmetry.space_group_name_H-M   'P 1'
#
loop_
_entity.id
_entity.type
_entity.pdbx_description
1 polymer ?
#
loop_
_entity_poly.entity_id
_entity_poly.type
_entity_poly.pdbx_seq_one_letter_code
_entity_poly.pdbx_strand_id
1 'polypeptide(L)'
;MTGLLVATDLDSCLLDETYAFEAAQEALHALRDAEIPLVLASSKTREEVEPLWRELGLKAPFIVENGGALLFPEDPHLPWARPSGGLFVLELGVPRRELVAVLQAIAHETGARLVGFAALGPVGIATATGLSRAAAQLAAAREFDEPFLFEVDDPQLLARVETLAATRGLRVSRGGRFFHLSGLADKGSAFTALLRQETARGRRHETVGLGDAGNDVGLLQVVDRPIIVPRPDGQLDAVLLEALPRAERAPRPGPAGWNIAILAVLRGERLTRVVA
;
A
#
# COMPACT_ATOMS: atom_id res chain seq x y z
N MET A 1 9.12 27.69 1.51
CA MET A 1 9.89 26.91 0.49
C MET A 1 9.14 25.62 0.25
N THR A 2 9.02 25.17 -0.99
CA THR A 2 8.41 23.87 -1.33
C THR A 2 9.48 22.82 -1.09
N GLY A 3 9.23 21.89 -0.15
CA GLY A 3 10.11 20.75 0.12
C GLY A 3 9.80 19.58 -0.81
N LEU A 4 10.64 18.55 -0.84
CA LEU A 4 10.36 17.29 -1.49
C LEU A 4 9.73 16.32 -0.46
N LEU A 5 8.76 15.51 -0.90
CA LEU A 5 8.15 14.43 -0.13
C LEU A 5 8.08 13.18 -1.02
N VAL A 6 8.63 12.08 -0.56
CA VAL A 6 8.63 10.81 -1.30
C VAL A 6 7.63 9.85 -0.65
N ALA A 7 6.79 9.20 -1.46
CA ALA A 7 5.93 8.09 -1.04
C ALA A 7 6.27 6.83 -1.83
N THR A 8 6.33 5.69 -1.20
CA THR A 8 6.74 4.44 -1.85
C THR A 8 5.91 3.25 -1.40
N ASP A 9 5.58 2.39 -2.34
CA ASP A 9 5.21 1.02 -2.02
C ASP A 9 6.42 0.23 -1.47
N LEU A 10 6.16 -0.91 -0.86
CA LEU A 10 7.15 -1.79 -0.25
C LEU A 10 7.50 -2.98 -1.14
N ASP A 11 6.56 -3.90 -1.33
CA ASP A 11 6.80 -5.18 -1.99
C ASP A 11 7.15 -5.00 -3.47
N SER A 12 8.22 -5.61 -3.94
CA SER A 12 8.73 -5.47 -5.32
C SER A 12 9.07 -4.03 -5.73
N CYS A 13 9.05 -3.09 -4.79
CA CYS A 13 9.37 -1.68 -4.99
C CYS A 13 10.59 -1.28 -4.13
N LEU A 14 10.42 -0.93 -2.86
CA LEU A 14 11.51 -0.69 -1.91
C LEU A 14 12.15 -1.99 -1.42
N LEU A 15 11.38 -3.07 -1.34
CA LEU A 15 11.80 -4.40 -0.89
C LEU A 15 11.85 -5.38 -2.07
N ASP A 16 12.79 -6.31 -2.04
CA ASP A 16 12.80 -7.44 -2.95
C ASP A 16 11.92 -8.61 -2.48
N GLU A 17 11.95 -9.74 -3.19
CA GLU A 17 11.17 -10.94 -2.89
C GLU A 17 11.56 -11.60 -1.55
N THR A 18 12.72 -11.26 -0.99
CA THR A 18 13.20 -11.73 0.32
C THR A 18 12.96 -10.70 1.44
N TYR A 19 12.26 -9.61 1.13
CA TYR A 19 12.03 -8.46 2.00
C TYR A 19 13.31 -7.67 2.34
N ALA A 20 14.35 -7.78 1.51
CA ALA A 20 15.59 -7.06 1.64
C ALA A 20 15.54 -5.70 0.92
N PHE A 21 16.23 -4.70 1.47
CA PHE A 21 16.31 -3.33 0.91
C PHE A 21 17.76 -2.84 0.71
N GLU A 22 18.73 -3.72 0.84
CA GLU A 22 20.16 -3.35 0.77
C GLU A 22 20.50 -2.63 -0.53
N ALA A 23 19.88 -3.01 -1.65
CA ALA A 23 20.08 -2.37 -2.95
C ALA A 23 19.52 -0.93 -3.03
N ALA A 24 18.72 -0.50 -2.04
CA ALA A 24 18.17 0.85 -1.92
C ALA A 24 18.94 1.75 -0.92
N GLN A 25 19.96 1.22 -0.22
CA GLN A 25 20.60 1.90 0.91
C GLN A 25 21.20 3.25 0.55
N GLU A 26 21.84 3.39 -0.62
CA GLU A 26 22.45 4.66 -1.02
C GLU A 26 21.41 5.79 -1.09
N ALA A 27 20.27 5.53 -1.73
CA ALA A 27 19.20 6.52 -1.85
C ALA A 27 18.48 6.76 -0.51
N LEU A 28 18.32 5.73 0.33
CA LEU A 28 17.77 5.89 1.69
C LEU A 28 18.65 6.78 2.55
N HIS A 29 19.98 6.61 2.48
CA HIS A 29 20.92 7.49 3.14
C HIS A 29 20.84 8.91 2.59
N ALA A 30 20.81 9.08 1.26
CA ALA A 30 20.74 10.39 0.63
C ALA A 30 19.44 11.15 1.00
N LEU A 31 18.29 10.47 1.06
CA LEU A 31 17.04 11.05 1.54
C LEU A 31 17.13 11.51 3.00
N ARG A 32 17.70 10.67 3.86
CA ARG A 32 17.88 10.99 5.28
C ARG A 32 18.82 12.18 5.47
N ASP A 33 19.96 12.19 4.77
CA ASP A 33 20.99 13.25 4.89
C ASP A 33 20.46 14.60 4.35
N ALA A 34 19.54 14.57 3.37
CA ALA A 34 18.82 15.73 2.86
C ALA A 34 17.55 16.08 3.66
N GLU A 35 17.25 15.36 4.75
CA GLU A 35 16.04 15.52 5.56
C GLU A 35 14.73 15.45 4.76
N ILE A 36 14.72 14.67 3.67
CA ILE A 36 13.54 14.50 2.81
C ILE A 36 12.67 13.38 3.40
N PRO A 37 11.40 13.67 3.73
CA PRO A 37 10.50 12.69 4.30
C PRO A 37 10.21 11.55 3.31
N LEU A 38 10.26 10.30 3.79
CA LEU A 38 9.86 9.10 3.07
C LEU A 38 8.65 8.46 3.74
N VAL A 39 7.53 8.43 3.04
CA VAL A 39 6.26 7.83 3.45
C VAL A 39 6.17 6.42 2.88
N LEU A 40 6.08 5.41 3.73
CA LEU A 40 5.78 4.04 3.31
C LEU A 40 4.26 3.92 3.08
N ALA A 41 3.84 3.30 1.98
CA ALA A 41 2.44 3.09 1.64
C ALA A 41 2.23 1.65 1.17
N SER A 42 1.72 0.77 2.04
CA SER A 42 1.71 -0.66 1.80
C SER A 42 0.32 -1.30 1.94
N SER A 43 0.17 -2.47 1.32
CA SER A 43 -0.95 -3.39 1.55
C SER A 43 -0.79 -4.20 2.85
N LYS A 44 0.40 -4.15 3.47
CA LYS A 44 0.73 -4.86 4.71
C LYS A 44 0.03 -4.24 5.92
N THR A 45 -0.05 -5.04 6.99
CA THR A 45 -0.57 -4.61 8.29
C THR A 45 0.39 -3.63 8.97
N ARG A 46 -0.09 -2.95 10.02
CA ARG A 46 0.75 -2.15 10.89
C ARG A 46 1.89 -2.96 11.49
N GLU A 47 1.60 -4.15 11.96
CA GLU A 47 2.55 -5.06 12.61
C GLU A 47 3.68 -5.49 11.68
N GLU A 48 3.44 -5.49 10.36
CA GLU A 48 4.46 -5.77 9.34
C GLU A 48 5.25 -4.50 8.98
N VAL A 49 4.61 -3.34 8.89
CA VAL A 49 5.23 -2.10 8.40
C VAL A 49 5.99 -1.35 9.51
N GLU A 50 5.44 -1.27 10.72
CA GLU A 50 6.02 -0.49 11.82
C GLU A 50 7.45 -0.94 12.20
N PRO A 51 7.80 -2.25 12.26
CA PRO A 51 9.16 -2.68 12.51
C PRO A 51 10.15 -2.19 11.44
N LEU A 52 9.80 -2.31 10.17
CA LEU A 52 10.61 -1.81 9.05
C LEU A 52 10.77 -0.27 9.10
N TRP A 53 9.68 0.44 9.35
CA TRP A 53 9.68 1.89 9.51
C TRP A 53 10.65 2.34 10.61
N ARG A 54 10.68 1.61 11.74
CA ARG A 54 11.63 1.86 12.85
C ARG A 54 13.07 1.50 12.47
N GLU A 55 13.27 0.37 11.80
CA GLU A 55 14.58 -0.09 11.32
C GLU A 55 15.22 0.93 10.36
N LEU A 56 14.43 1.49 9.44
CA LEU A 56 14.85 2.54 8.52
C LEU A 56 15.07 3.91 9.20
N GLY A 57 14.71 4.04 10.48
CA GLY A 57 14.82 5.29 11.24
C GLY A 57 13.93 6.41 10.70
N LEU A 58 12.82 6.07 10.05
CA LEU A 58 11.91 7.03 9.45
C LEU A 58 11.13 7.81 10.51
N LYS A 59 10.80 9.06 10.17
CA LYS A 59 10.00 9.97 11.03
C LYS A 59 8.72 10.44 10.33
N ALA A 60 8.59 10.21 9.03
CA ALA A 60 7.39 10.53 8.30
C ALA A 60 6.23 9.59 8.69
N PRO A 61 4.97 10.00 8.59
CA PRO A 61 3.83 9.11 8.70
C PRO A 61 3.91 7.94 7.68
N PHE A 62 3.18 6.85 7.94
CA PHE A 62 3.11 5.73 7.01
C PHE A 62 1.67 5.22 6.85
N ILE A 63 1.41 4.59 5.72
CA ILE A 63 0.09 4.12 5.28
C ILE A 63 0.10 2.59 5.25
N VAL A 64 -0.93 1.98 5.85
CA VAL A 64 -1.09 0.52 5.94
C VAL A 64 -2.40 0.06 5.31
N GLU A 65 -2.47 -1.23 5.00
CA GLU A 65 -3.65 -1.90 4.48
C GLU A 65 -4.29 -1.15 3.30
N ASN A 66 -3.46 -0.79 2.30
CA ASN A 66 -3.89 -0.06 1.10
C ASN A 66 -4.64 1.25 1.40
N GLY A 67 -4.28 1.96 2.46
CA GLY A 67 -4.94 3.21 2.84
C GLY A 67 -6.00 3.04 3.91
N GLY A 68 -6.12 1.86 4.50
CA GLY A 68 -7.03 1.60 5.62
C GLY A 68 -6.74 2.46 6.85
N ALA A 69 -5.46 2.73 7.11
CA ALA A 69 -5.04 3.69 8.13
C ALA A 69 -3.79 4.47 7.73
N LEU A 70 -3.69 5.68 8.28
CA LEU A 70 -2.52 6.55 8.25
C LEU A 70 -2.01 6.72 9.68
N LEU A 71 -0.74 6.37 9.91
CA LEU A 71 -0.11 6.41 11.23
C LEU A 71 0.89 7.54 11.31
N PHE A 72 0.82 8.30 12.40
CA PHE A 72 1.68 9.45 12.65
C PHE A 72 2.57 9.19 13.87
N PRO A 73 3.88 9.50 13.81
CA PRO A 73 4.78 9.39 14.97
C PRO A 73 4.52 10.46 16.03
N GLU A 74 3.91 11.57 15.64
CA GLU A 74 3.56 12.71 16.50
C GLU A 74 2.08 13.04 16.36
N ASP A 75 1.50 13.71 17.38
CA ASP A 75 0.11 14.14 17.34
C ASP A 75 -0.16 15.03 16.11
N PRO A 76 -1.00 14.57 15.17
CA PRO A 76 -1.35 15.34 13.99
C PRO A 76 -2.31 16.49 14.30
N HIS A 77 -2.81 16.60 15.55
CA HIS A 77 -3.85 17.54 15.96
C HIS A 77 -5.15 17.41 15.16
N LEU A 78 -5.50 16.17 14.78
CA LEU A 78 -6.75 15.83 14.13
C LEU A 78 -7.73 15.25 15.17
N PRO A 79 -8.98 15.74 15.24
CA PRO A 79 -9.94 15.30 16.28
C PRO A 79 -10.26 13.80 16.27
N TRP A 80 -10.09 13.16 15.13
CA TRP A 80 -10.36 11.73 14.91
C TRP A 80 -9.10 10.86 14.89
N ALA A 81 -7.90 11.45 15.01
CA ALA A 81 -6.70 10.65 15.21
C ALA A 81 -6.63 10.17 16.66
N ARG A 82 -6.35 8.90 16.87
CA ARG A 82 -6.34 8.26 18.20
C ARG A 82 -4.94 7.77 18.55
N PRO A 83 -4.48 7.97 19.80
CA PRO A 83 -3.21 7.39 20.25
C PRO A 83 -3.34 5.85 20.31
N SER A 84 -2.35 5.15 19.77
CA SER A 84 -2.24 3.70 19.77
C SER A 84 -0.79 3.26 19.68
N GLY A 85 -0.28 2.50 20.66
CA GLY A 85 1.06 1.92 20.62
C GLY A 85 2.21 2.91 20.40
N GLY A 86 2.11 4.13 20.93
CA GLY A 86 3.12 5.18 20.75
C GLY A 86 3.04 5.94 19.43
N LEU A 87 2.01 5.68 18.63
CA LEU A 87 1.69 6.41 17.40
C LEU A 87 0.28 7.01 17.51
N PHE A 88 -0.08 7.89 16.57
CA PHE A 88 -1.45 8.34 16.36
C PHE A 88 -2.00 7.71 15.08
N VAL A 89 -3.20 7.16 15.14
CA VAL A 89 -3.84 6.45 14.03
C VAL A 89 -5.03 7.25 13.52
N LEU A 90 -5.03 7.56 12.24
CA LEU A 90 -6.18 8.05 11.49
C LEU A 90 -6.77 6.89 10.69
N GLU A 91 -7.90 6.37 11.15
CA GLU A 91 -8.64 5.30 10.50
C GLU A 91 -9.41 5.88 9.29
N LEU A 92 -9.19 5.32 8.11
CA LEU A 92 -9.82 5.72 6.85
C LEU A 92 -10.63 4.58 6.25
N GLY A 93 -10.28 3.34 6.61
CA GLY A 93 -10.93 2.13 6.16
C GLY A 93 -12.16 1.75 6.99
N VAL A 94 -12.83 0.70 6.56
CA VAL A 94 -13.92 0.06 7.30
C VAL A 94 -13.33 -0.95 8.27
N PRO A 95 -13.74 -0.97 9.56
CA PRO A 95 -13.22 -1.90 10.54
C PRO A 95 -13.38 -3.36 10.09
N ARG A 96 -12.33 -4.17 10.21
CA ARG A 96 -12.31 -5.57 9.75
C ARG A 96 -13.47 -6.41 10.25
N ARG A 97 -13.90 -6.21 11.50
CA ARG A 97 -15.07 -6.93 12.05
C ARG A 97 -16.33 -6.77 11.18
N GLU A 98 -16.51 -5.58 10.59
CA GLU A 98 -17.64 -5.29 9.71
C GLU A 98 -17.43 -5.95 8.34
N LEU A 99 -16.20 -5.92 7.81
CA LEU A 99 -15.83 -6.61 6.57
C LEU A 99 -16.06 -8.12 6.67
N VAL A 100 -15.68 -8.74 7.77
CA VAL A 100 -15.90 -10.18 8.04
C VAL A 100 -17.39 -10.50 8.06
N ALA A 101 -18.23 -9.69 8.73
CA ALA A 101 -19.66 -9.89 8.78
C ALA A 101 -20.30 -9.74 7.38
N VAL A 102 -19.86 -8.75 6.61
CA VAL A 102 -20.35 -8.56 5.22
C VAL A 102 -19.89 -9.71 4.31
N LEU A 103 -18.64 -10.17 4.43
CA LEU A 103 -18.16 -11.31 3.64
C LEU A 103 -18.99 -12.57 3.88
N GLN A 104 -19.33 -12.85 5.15
CA GLN A 104 -20.20 -13.97 5.53
C GLN A 104 -21.62 -13.82 4.97
N ALA A 105 -22.18 -12.59 5.02
CA ALA A 105 -23.50 -12.32 4.45
C ALA A 105 -23.50 -12.54 2.92
N ILE A 106 -22.50 -12.04 2.20
CA ILE A 106 -22.36 -12.24 0.76
C ILE A 106 -22.18 -13.74 0.43
N ALA A 107 -21.38 -14.46 1.19
CA ALA A 107 -21.23 -15.91 1.02
C ALA A 107 -22.57 -16.65 1.16
N HIS A 108 -23.37 -16.29 2.16
CA HIS A 108 -24.70 -16.86 2.36
C HIS A 108 -25.68 -16.50 1.21
N GLU A 109 -25.72 -15.24 0.79
CA GLU A 109 -26.64 -14.75 -0.27
C GLU A 109 -26.33 -15.32 -1.66
N THR A 110 -25.04 -15.60 -1.91
CA THR A 110 -24.58 -16.10 -3.22
C THR A 110 -24.43 -17.62 -3.28
N GLY A 111 -24.32 -18.27 -2.13
CA GLY A 111 -23.89 -19.68 -2.03
C GLY A 111 -22.40 -19.86 -2.34
N ALA A 112 -21.63 -18.77 -2.51
CA ALA A 112 -20.22 -18.83 -2.82
C ALA A 112 -19.42 -19.29 -1.60
N ARG A 113 -18.38 -20.11 -1.83
CA ARG A 113 -17.42 -20.48 -0.80
C ARG A 113 -16.32 -19.42 -0.71
N LEU A 114 -16.54 -18.45 0.17
CA LEU A 114 -15.60 -17.37 0.47
C LEU A 114 -14.94 -17.65 1.81
N VAL A 115 -13.61 -17.88 1.82
CA VAL A 115 -12.87 -18.23 3.03
C VAL A 115 -11.90 -17.10 3.37
N GLY A 116 -12.30 -16.24 4.32
CA GLY A 116 -11.52 -15.09 4.76
C GLY A 116 -10.38 -15.45 5.70
N PHE A 117 -9.40 -14.54 5.82
CA PHE A 117 -8.27 -14.67 6.76
C PHE A 117 -8.73 -14.79 8.22
N ALA A 118 -9.86 -14.16 8.58
CA ALA A 118 -10.44 -14.32 9.92
C ALA A 118 -10.82 -15.78 10.20
N ALA A 119 -11.36 -16.50 9.20
CA ALA A 119 -11.74 -17.90 9.33
C ALA A 119 -10.52 -18.85 9.25
N LEU A 120 -9.53 -18.51 8.43
CA LEU A 120 -8.29 -19.29 8.29
C LEU A 120 -7.43 -19.26 9.56
N GLY A 121 -7.39 -18.12 10.22
CA GLY A 121 -6.46 -17.88 11.32
C GLY A 121 -4.98 -17.97 10.88
N PRO A 122 -4.01 -17.70 11.76
CA PRO A 122 -2.60 -17.67 11.39
C PRO A 122 -2.07 -18.98 10.78
N VAL A 123 -2.56 -20.12 11.24
CA VAL A 123 -2.14 -21.43 10.71
C VAL A 123 -2.65 -21.65 9.29
N GLY A 124 -3.91 -21.36 9.03
CA GLY A 124 -4.48 -21.46 7.70
C GLY A 124 -3.89 -20.44 6.72
N ILE A 125 -3.60 -19.22 7.19
CA ILE A 125 -2.89 -18.19 6.41
C ILE A 125 -1.51 -18.70 6.02
N ALA A 126 -0.70 -19.23 6.96
CA ALA A 126 0.61 -19.79 6.66
C ALA A 126 0.54 -20.89 5.59
N THR A 127 -0.44 -21.80 5.69
CA THR A 127 -0.66 -22.88 4.71
C THR A 127 -1.04 -22.32 3.33
N ALA A 128 -1.95 -21.34 3.28
CA ALA A 128 -2.45 -20.78 2.03
C ALA A 128 -1.43 -19.87 1.32
N THR A 129 -0.56 -19.19 2.07
CA THR A 129 0.40 -18.21 1.54
C THR A 129 1.81 -18.76 1.37
N GLY A 130 2.21 -19.74 2.15
CA GLY A 130 3.60 -20.19 2.29
C GLY A 130 4.44 -19.36 3.27
N LEU A 131 3.82 -18.41 3.96
CA LEU A 131 4.51 -17.60 4.98
C LEU A 131 4.95 -18.45 6.18
N SER A 132 6.01 -18.02 6.86
CA SER A 132 6.35 -18.55 8.17
C SER A 132 5.21 -18.31 9.17
N ARG A 133 5.13 -19.08 10.24
CA ARG A 133 4.13 -18.88 11.30
C ARG A 133 4.16 -17.47 11.87
N ALA A 134 5.36 -16.93 12.08
CA ALA A 134 5.53 -15.57 12.60
C ALA A 134 4.99 -14.52 11.61
N ALA A 135 5.34 -14.63 10.32
CA ALA A 135 4.85 -13.72 9.30
C ALA A 135 3.33 -13.82 9.11
N ALA A 136 2.77 -15.05 9.16
CA ALA A 136 1.32 -15.25 9.08
C ALA A 136 0.57 -14.64 10.28
N GLN A 137 1.19 -14.64 11.48
CA GLN A 137 0.65 -13.98 12.66
C GLN A 137 0.56 -12.45 12.44
N LEU A 138 1.61 -11.84 11.87
CA LEU A 138 1.60 -10.42 11.54
C LEU A 138 0.57 -10.10 10.44
N ALA A 139 0.52 -10.90 9.38
CA ALA A 139 -0.46 -10.75 8.31
C ALA A 139 -1.92 -10.97 8.77
N ALA A 140 -2.15 -11.73 9.84
CA ALA A 140 -3.46 -11.91 10.45
C ALA A 140 -3.95 -10.70 11.26
N ALA A 141 -3.05 -9.80 11.66
CA ALA A 141 -3.35 -8.63 12.49
C ALA A 141 -4.01 -7.47 11.73
N ARG A 142 -4.74 -7.77 10.65
CA ARG A 142 -5.44 -6.77 9.84
C ARG A 142 -6.57 -6.09 10.61
N GLU A 143 -6.73 -4.81 10.34
CA GLU A 143 -7.74 -3.97 10.95
C GLU A 143 -8.77 -3.41 9.95
N PHE A 144 -8.40 -3.28 8.64
CA PHE A 144 -9.18 -2.57 7.62
C PHE A 144 -9.32 -3.32 6.30
N ASP A 145 -8.86 -4.56 6.23
CA ASP A 145 -8.91 -5.41 5.04
C ASP A 145 -9.20 -6.85 5.44
N GLU A 146 -10.02 -7.55 4.68
CA GLU A 146 -10.27 -8.98 4.84
C GLU A 146 -9.92 -9.71 3.55
N PRO A 147 -8.69 -10.25 3.46
CA PRO A 147 -8.31 -11.11 2.35
C PRO A 147 -9.12 -12.41 2.39
N PHE A 148 -9.55 -12.90 1.24
CA PHE A 148 -10.31 -14.15 1.16
C PHE A 148 -9.95 -14.97 -0.07
N LEU A 149 -10.12 -16.28 0.05
CA LEU A 149 -10.06 -17.21 -1.06
C LEU A 149 -11.46 -17.35 -1.66
N PHE A 150 -11.51 -17.35 -2.98
CA PHE A 150 -12.69 -17.68 -3.75
C PHE A 150 -12.39 -18.97 -4.50
N GLU A 151 -12.99 -20.07 -4.10
CA GLU A 151 -12.60 -21.41 -4.53
C GLU A 151 -13.20 -21.86 -5.88
N VAL A 152 -14.01 -21.01 -6.50
CA VAL A 152 -14.66 -21.32 -7.79
C VAL A 152 -14.19 -20.34 -8.84
N ASP A 153 -13.74 -20.86 -9.98
CA ASP A 153 -13.42 -20.05 -11.17
C ASP A 153 -14.71 -19.78 -11.97
N ASP A 154 -15.61 -19.01 -11.35
CA ASP A 154 -16.89 -18.59 -11.95
C ASP A 154 -16.95 -17.05 -12.01
N PRO A 155 -16.68 -16.44 -13.19
CA PRO A 155 -16.71 -14.99 -13.36
C PRO A 155 -18.08 -14.36 -13.05
N GLN A 156 -19.19 -15.08 -13.27
CA GLN A 156 -20.53 -14.54 -12.99
C GLN A 156 -20.77 -14.47 -11.47
N LEU A 157 -20.35 -15.50 -10.74
CA LEU A 157 -20.43 -15.51 -9.29
C LEU A 157 -19.53 -14.45 -8.67
N LEU A 158 -18.31 -14.26 -9.21
CA LEU A 158 -17.43 -13.19 -8.77
C LEU A 158 -18.06 -11.81 -9.00
N ALA A 159 -18.61 -11.54 -10.20
CA ALA A 159 -19.28 -10.27 -10.50
C ALA A 159 -20.47 -10.02 -9.56
N ARG A 160 -21.18 -11.07 -9.14
CA ARG A 160 -22.25 -10.97 -8.14
C ARG A 160 -21.72 -10.62 -6.75
N VAL A 161 -20.60 -11.23 -6.33
CA VAL A 161 -19.91 -10.91 -5.06
C VAL A 161 -19.46 -9.43 -5.06
N GLU A 162 -18.84 -8.98 -6.14
CA GLU A 162 -18.41 -7.58 -6.32
C GLU A 162 -19.60 -6.61 -6.27
N THR A 163 -20.68 -6.93 -6.96
CA THR A 163 -21.91 -6.11 -6.95
C THR A 163 -22.49 -5.99 -5.54
N LEU A 164 -22.58 -7.10 -4.81
CA LEU A 164 -23.09 -7.11 -3.43
C LEU A 164 -22.19 -6.37 -2.45
N ALA A 165 -20.89 -6.40 -2.65
CA ALA A 165 -19.94 -5.57 -1.89
C ALA A 165 -20.15 -4.08 -2.20
N ALA A 166 -20.25 -3.71 -3.48
CA ALA A 166 -20.46 -2.34 -3.92
C ALA A 166 -21.77 -1.73 -3.38
N THR A 167 -22.87 -2.48 -3.33
CA THR A 167 -24.15 -2.02 -2.73
C THR A 167 -24.03 -1.73 -1.23
N ARG A 168 -22.98 -2.23 -0.58
CA ARG A 168 -22.67 -1.99 0.84
C ARG A 168 -21.56 -0.95 1.05
N GLY A 169 -21.17 -0.23 -0.02
CA GLY A 169 -20.09 0.75 0.02
C GLY A 169 -18.70 0.15 0.20
N LEU A 170 -18.52 -1.12 -0.17
CA LEU A 170 -17.25 -1.85 -0.10
C LEU A 170 -16.74 -2.17 -1.50
N ARG A 171 -15.46 -2.51 -1.57
CA ARG A 171 -14.79 -2.90 -2.80
C ARG A 171 -14.18 -4.30 -2.65
N VAL A 172 -14.32 -5.10 -3.71
CA VAL A 172 -13.53 -6.30 -3.90
C VAL A 172 -12.39 -5.97 -4.86
N SER A 173 -11.17 -6.29 -4.50
CA SER A 173 -9.99 -6.17 -5.37
C SER A 173 -9.23 -7.49 -5.40
N ARG A 174 -8.41 -7.70 -6.44
CA ARG A 174 -7.59 -8.90 -6.57
C ARG A 174 -6.14 -8.57 -6.29
N GLY A 175 -5.53 -9.31 -5.34
CA GLY A 175 -4.12 -9.23 -5.01
C GLY A 175 -3.49 -10.62 -5.10
N GLY A 176 -2.82 -10.91 -6.21
CA GLY A 176 -2.21 -12.22 -6.43
C GLY A 176 -3.21 -13.38 -6.33
N ARG A 177 -3.04 -14.21 -5.31
CA ARG A 177 -3.89 -15.41 -5.07
C ARG A 177 -5.19 -15.08 -4.34
N PHE A 178 -5.25 -13.97 -3.63
CA PHE A 178 -6.38 -13.60 -2.78
C PHE A 178 -7.20 -12.48 -3.40
N PHE A 179 -8.50 -12.49 -3.08
CA PHE A 179 -9.33 -11.32 -3.20
C PHE A 179 -9.32 -10.57 -1.87
N HIS A 180 -9.57 -9.28 -1.90
CA HIS A 180 -9.59 -8.41 -0.74
C HIS A 180 -10.93 -7.70 -0.65
N LEU A 181 -11.64 -7.84 0.46
CA LEU A 181 -12.79 -7.01 0.77
C LEU A 181 -12.33 -5.86 1.65
N SER A 182 -12.54 -4.63 1.20
CA SER A 182 -12.12 -3.42 1.92
C SER A 182 -13.13 -2.29 1.74
N GLY A 183 -12.95 -1.21 2.49
CA GLY A 183 -13.61 0.07 2.22
C GLY A 183 -13.14 0.69 0.90
N LEU A 184 -13.60 1.93 0.63
CA LEU A 184 -13.23 2.66 -0.58
C LEU A 184 -11.92 3.42 -0.46
N ALA A 185 -11.33 3.50 0.74
CA ALA A 185 -10.02 4.09 0.95
C ALA A 185 -8.94 3.32 0.16
N ASP A 186 -7.97 4.04 -0.36
CA ASP A 186 -6.80 3.53 -1.04
C ASP A 186 -5.53 4.31 -0.65
N LYS A 187 -4.37 3.89 -1.13
CA LYS A 187 -3.09 4.57 -0.84
C LYS A 187 -3.12 6.04 -1.23
N GLY A 188 -3.81 6.40 -2.33
CA GLY A 188 -3.91 7.77 -2.82
C GLY A 188 -4.79 8.65 -1.95
N SER A 189 -5.94 8.16 -1.49
CA SER A 189 -6.82 8.88 -0.58
C SER A 189 -6.15 9.11 0.78
N ALA A 190 -5.42 8.13 1.30
CA ALA A 190 -4.64 8.25 2.53
C ALA A 190 -3.48 9.25 2.37
N PHE A 191 -2.75 9.19 1.26
CA PHE A 191 -1.69 10.16 0.97
C PHE A 191 -2.23 11.57 0.79
N THR A 192 -3.38 11.72 0.13
CA THR A 192 -4.08 13.01 0.00
C THR A 192 -4.48 13.58 1.37
N ALA A 193 -4.93 12.74 2.30
CA ALA A 193 -5.22 13.15 3.67
C ALA A 193 -3.96 13.68 4.37
N LEU A 194 -2.80 13.02 4.18
CA LEU A 194 -1.51 13.49 4.68
C LEU A 194 -1.14 14.85 4.08
N LEU A 195 -1.24 15.02 2.76
CA LEU A 195 -0.91 16.29 2.08
C LEU A 195 -1.79 17.45 2.55
N ARG A 196 -3.07 17.19 2.82
CA ARG A 196 -3.97 18.20 3.41
C ARG A 196 -3.50 18.60 4.80
N GLN A 197 -3.06 17.64 5.62
CA GLN A 197 -2.53 17.91 6.95
C GLN A 197 -1.21 18.71 6.89
N GLU A 198 -0.31 18.36 5.98
CA GLU A 198 0.93 19.12 5.75
C GLU A 198 0.63 20.57 5.31
N THR A 199 -0.31 20.72 4.38
CA THR A 199 -0.75 22.06 3.92
C THR A 199 -1.38 22.87 5.04
N ALA A 200 -2.21 22.28 5.90
CA ALA A 200 -2.79 22.95 7.06
C ALA A 200 -1.73 23.43 8.05
N ARG A 201 -0.57 22.75 8.12
CA ARG A 201 0.61 23.14 8.88
C ARG A 201 1.51 24.15 8.17
N GLY A 202 1.09 24.66 7.01
CA GLY A 202 1.85 25.60 6.20
C GLY A 202 3.00 24.98 5.41
N ARG A 203 3.08 23.66 5.32
CA ARG A 203 4.10 22.93 4.56
C ARG A 203 3.55 22.54 3.19
N ARG A 204 4.31 22.84 2.15
CA ARG A 204 4.01 22.41 0.78
C ARG A 204 5.16 21.57 0.25
N HIS A 205 4.81 20.52 -0.48
CA HIS A 205 5.79 19.56 -1.00
C HIS A 205 5.59 19.39 -2.52
N GLU A 206 6.71 19.29 -3.25
CA GLU A 206 6.72 18.55 -4.51
C GLU A 206 6.74 17.06 -4.15
N THR A 207 5.84 16.29 -4.76
CA THR A 207 5.59 14.91 -4.36
C THR A 207 6.10 13.93 -5.41
N VAL A 208 6.81 12.91 -4.97
CA VAL A 208 7.27 11.78 -5.80
C VAL A 208 6.65 10.51 -5.26
N GLY A 209 6.06 9.69 -6.14
CA GLY A 209 5.50 8.39 -5.77
C GLY A 209 6.16 7.27 -6.54
N LEU A 210 6.45 6.16 -5.87
CA LEU A 210 6.96 4.94 -6.48
C LEU A 210 6.05 3.76 -6.15
N GLY A 211 5.76 2.91 -7.14
CA GLY A 211 4.94 1.70 -7.01
C GLY A 211 5.14 0.77 -8.18
N ASP A 212 4.72 -0.49 -8.04
CA ASP A 212 4.95 -1.54 -9.02
C ASP A 212 3.66 -2.23 -9.52
N ALA A 213 2.52 -2.03 -8.84
CA ALA A 213 1.31 -2.81 -9.08
C ALA A 213 0.03 -1.97 -9.08
N GLY A 214 -1.08 -2.56 -9.55
CA GLY A 214 -2.37 -1.87 -9.72
C GLY A 214 -2.93 -1.22 -8.45
N ASN A 215 -2.58 -1.69 -7.24
CA ASN A 215 -2.98 -1.07 -5.98
C ASN A 215 -2.26 0.26 -5.70
N ASP A 216 -1.24 0.62 -6.50
CA ASP A 216 -0.52 1.89 -6.42
C ASP A 216 -1.11 2.97 -7.31
N VAL A 217 -2.07 2.64 -8.19
CA VAL A 217 -2.70 3.61 -9.11
C VAL A 217 -3.14 4.85 -8.37
N GLY A 218 -3.89 4.70 -7.27
CA GLY A 218 -4.39 5.83 -6.50
C GLY A 218 -3.27 6.73 -5.96
N LEU A 219 -2.19 6.13 -5.43
CA LEU A 219 -1.02 6.87 -4.94
C LEU A 219 -0.34 7.63 -6.09
N LEU A 220 -0.05 6.92 -7.19
CA LEU A 220 0.70 7.48 -8.31
C LEU A 220 -0.09 8.53 -9.10
N GLN A 221 -1.43 8.53 -9.03
CA GLN A 221 -2.28 9.55 -9.63
C GLN A 221 -2.29 10.88 -8.86
N VAL A 222 -2.00 10.87 -7.57
CA VAL A 222 -2.08 12.08 -6.72
C VAL A 222 -0.74 12.74 -6.44
N VAL A 223 0.36 12.17 -6.92
CA VAL A 223 1.71 12.75 -6.81
C VAL A 223 2.06 13.57 -8.05
N ASP A 224 2.97 14.55 -7.88
CA ASP A 224 3.46 15.39 -8.99
C ASP A 224 4.35 14.61 -9.95
N ARG A 225 5.08 13.62 -9.43
CA ARG A 225 6.04 12.82 -10.19
C ARG A 225 5.84 11.32 -9.91
N PRO A 226 4.98 10.65 -10.68
CA PRO A 226 4.78 9.21 -10.58
C PRO A 226 5.91 8.44 -11.27
N ILE A 227 6.45 7.42 -10.58
CA ILE A 227 7.50 6.53 -11.09
C ILE A 227 7.03 5.08 -10.93
N ILE A 228 6.96 4.35 -12.02
CA ILE A 228 6.63 2.93 -12.01
C ILE A 228 7.91 2.11 -11.91
N VAL A 229 8.00 1.27 -10.89
CA VAL A 229 9.09 0.31 -10.70
C VAL A 229 8.71 -0.98 -11.43
N PRO A 230 9.58 -1.54 -12.29
CA PRO A 230 9.31 -2.82 -12.92
C PRO A 230 9.24 -3.94 -11.87
N ARG A 231 8.38 -4.91 -12.14
CA ARG A 231 8.28 -6.15 -11.36
C ARG A 231 9.55 -7.00 -11.47
N PRO A 232 9.74 -8.03 -10.64
CA PRO A 232 10.92 -8.90 -10.68
C PRO A 232 11.21 -9.52 -12.06
N ASP A 233 10.19 -9.76 -12.88
CA ASP A 233 10.30 -10.23 -14.25
C ASP A 233 10.73 -9.15 -15.26
N GLY A 234 10.90 -7.91 -14.79
CA GLY A 234 11.25 -6.74 -15.61
C GLY A 234 10.08 -6.10 -16.34
N GLN A 235 8.87 -6.65 -16.21
CA GLN A 235 7.68 -6.10 -16.84
C GLN A 235 7.06 -4.99 -15.99
N LEU A 236 6.38 -4.07 -16.65
CA LEU A 236 5.54 -3.08 -15.96
C LEU A 236 4.12 -3.61 -15.84
N ASP A 237 3.45 -3.26 -14.76
CA ASP A 237 2.06 -3.62 -14.53
C ASP A 237 1.14 -2.97 -15.59
N ALA A 238 0.29 -3.79 -16.24
CA ALA A 238 -0.59 -3.31 -17.31
C ALA A 238 -1.62 -2.28 -16.81
N VAL A 239 -2.09 -2.42 -15.57
CA VAL A 239 -3.05 -1.48 -14.97
C VAL A 239 -2.39 -0.13 -14.73
N LEU A 240 -1.12 -0.12 -14.27
CA LEU A 240 -0.35 1.12 -14.12
C LEU A 240 -0.06 1.77 -15.47
N LEU A 241 0.28 1.00 -16.50
CA LEU A 241 0.53 1.52 -17.86
C LEU A 241 -0.71 2.22 -18.43
N GLU A 242 -1.86 1.61 -18.27
CA GLU A 242 -3.14 2.17 -18.72
C GLU A 242 -3.52 3.44 -17.93
N ALA A 243 -3.40 3.38 -16.61
CA ALA A 243 -3.80 4.48 -15.74
C ALA A 243 -2.84 5.69 -15.78
N LEU A 244 -1.55 5.46 -16.09
CA LEU A 244 -0.46 6.43 -15.96
C LEU A 244 0.46 6.44 -17.20
N PRO A 245 -0.05 6.74 -18.41
CA PRO A 245 0.72 6.63 -19.65
C PRO A 245 1.89 7.62 -19.77
N ARG A 246 1.99 8.57 -18.83
CA ARG A 246 3.07 9.58 -18.78
C ARG A 246 4.00 9.42 -17.58
N ALA A 247 3.82 8.38 -16.77
CA ALA A 247 4.70 8.11 -15.64
C ALA A 247 6.15 7.88 -16.08
N GLU A 248 7.07 8.17 -15.18
CA GLU A 248 8.46 7.79 -15.36
C GLU A 248 8.63 6.29 -15.02
N ARG A 249 9.67 5.68 -15.57
CA ARG A 249 9.99 4.28 -15.33
C ARG A 249 11.31 4.19 -14.60
N ALA A 250 11.38 3.46 -13.49
CA ALA A 250 12.65 3.06 -12.89
C ALA A 250 13.42 2.12 -13.83
N PRO A 251 14.76 2.24 -13.93
CA PRO A 251 15.52 1.52 -14.95
C PRO A 251 15.72 0.03 -14.66
N ARG A 252 15.41 -0.43 -13.44
CA ARG A 252 15.53 -1.82 -12.98
C ARG A 252 14.37 -2.21 -12.07
N PRO A 253 14.11 -3.50 -11.88
CA PRO A 253 13.17 -3.99 -10.88
C PRO A 253 13.57 -3.68 -9.45
N GLY A 254 12.56 -3.61 -8.58
CA GLY A 254 12.68 -3.62 -7.13
C GLY A 254 13.62 -2.55 -6.56
N PRO A 255 14.27 -2.83 -5.41
CA PRO A 255 15.05 -1.83 -4.67
C PRO A 255 16.23 -1.26 -5.45
N ALA A 256 16.81 -2.00 -6.38
CA ALA A 256 17.88 -1.48 -7.23
C ALA A 256 17.37 -0.41 -8.20
N GLY A 257 16.19 -0.60 -8.80
CA GLY A 257 15.54 0.40 -9.64
C GLY A 257 15.06 1.61 -8.85
N TRP A 258 14.49 1.36 -7.66
CA TRP A 258 14.09 2.36 -6.70
C TRP A 258 15.26 3.27 -6.32
N ASN A 259 16.42 2.67 -5.98
CA ASN A 259 17.65 3.41 -5.64
C ASN A 259 18.06 4.38 -6.75
N ILE A 260 18.18 3.87 -7.98
CA ILE A 260 18.57 4.70 -9.14
C ILE A 260 17.55 5.82 -9.37
N ALA A 261 16.26 5.50 -9.25
CA ALA A 261 15.20 6.48 -9.48
C ALA A 261 15.24 7.61 -8.46
N ILE A 262 15.38 7.31 -7.18
CA ILE A 262 15.46 8.33 -6.13
C ILE A 262 16.73 9.17 -6.27
N LEU A 263 17.89 8.58 -6.55
CA LEU A 263 19.12 9.33 -6.79
C LEU A 263 18.99 10.28 -7.99
N ALA A 264 18.31 9.87 -9.07
CA ALA A 264 18.00 10.75 -10.20
C ALA A 264 17.08 11.90 -9.78
N VAL A 265 16.04 11.63 -8.98
CA VAL A 265 15.15 12.66 -8.40
C VAL A 265 15.97 13.70 -7.63
N LEU A 266 16.85 13.25 -6.74
CA LEU A 266 17.67 14.13 -5.90
C LEU A 266 18.63 15.01 -6.70
N ARG A 267 19.09 14.54 -7.87
CA ARG A 267 19.90 15.32 -8.82
C ARG A 267 19.08 16.23 -9.75
N GLY A 268 17.75 16.23 -9.63
CA GLY A 268 16.84 16.98 -10.53
C GLY A 268 16.74 16.39 -11.94
N GLU A 269 17.16 15.13 -12.12
CA GLU A 269 17.13 14.42 -13.40
C GLU A 269 15.74 13.81 -13.65
N ARG A 270 15.38 13.65 -14.93
CA ARG A 270 14.17 12.90 -15.33
C ARG A 270 14.57 11.50 -15.81
N LEU A 271 13.73 10.53 -15.44
CA LEU A 271 13.86 9.18 -15.96
C LEU A 271 13.14 9.04 -17.31
N THR A 272 13.39 7.93 -18.00
CA THR A 272 12.67 7.59 -19.21
C THR A 272 11.17 7.46 -18.90
N ARG A 273 10.32 8.07 -19.70
CA ARG A 273 8.87 7.91 -19.59
C ARG A 273 8.43 6.56 -20.13
N VAL A 274 7.34 6.07 -19.58
CA VAL A 274 6.61 4.97 -20.18
C VAL A 274 6.20 5.40 -21.59
N VAL A 275 6.53 4.57 -22.59
CA VAL A 275 6.05 4.75 -23.96
C VAL A 275 4.88 3.79 -24.12
N ALA A 276 3.70 4.35 -24.36
CA ALA A 276 2.48 3.59 -24.62
C ALA A 276 2.58 2.85 -25.97
#